data_8252a24a9ad4555a02dbe12b4eb9885e
#
_entry.id   8252a24a9ad4555a02dbe12b4eb9885e
#
_cell.length_a   1.000
_cell.length_b   1.000
_cell.length_c   1.000
_cell.angle_alpha   90.00
_cell.angle_beta   90.00
_cell.angle_gamma   90.00
#
_symmetry.space_group_name_H-M   'P 1'
#
loop_
_entity.id
_entity.type
_entity.pdbx_description
1 polymer ?
#
loop_
_entity_poly.entity_id
_entity_poly.type
_entity_poly.pdbx_seq_one_letter_code
_entity_poly.pdbx_strand_id
1 'polypeptide(L)'
;MNRIIAMMLAVLALGFAPAAAAQETPYWQAVGADVFASTDADDSETVKAGVSYDWRYRTPDDRQGVRLEIARFAPATGPAVEEQRLYFRFAAPGDDWSWNGQVGTNGDTVLGSLSVHNDDRVRQEYFIERDRLETAQGLDQDLYSTFAGAAFDLPLDERNTLTVLVGAQDFDGDNLRTHLRARAIHVVKPDWGLSVQLRTRYFHNSVPAEADYFSPEWYVEVLPVVQIQRFRGGWRYQAAAGVGAQREAGSDWRAARHFEASVTSPPISRDWHVRAAVLHSSAPVASGQGYDYSQATLTLTRAF
;
A
#
# COMPACT_ATOMS: atom_id res chain seq x y z
N MET A 1 -16.56 7.32 17.45
CA MET A 1 -17.06 7.17 16.08
C MET A 1 -17.37 8.48 15.36
N ASN A 2 -18.14 9.41 15.91
CA ASN A 2 -18.52 10.67 15.22
C ASN A 2 -17.42 11.72 14.98
N ARG A 3 -16.28 11.67 15.67
CA ARG A 3 -15.21 12.68 15.52
C ARG A 3 -14.26 12.40 14.36
N ILE A 4 -14.01 11.13 14.03
CA ILE A 4 -13.14 10.73 12.91
C ILE A 4 -13.84 10.97 11.58
N ILE A 5 -15.13 10.68 11.48
CA ILE A 5 -15.95 10.94 10.28
C ILE A 5 -16.04 12.45 9.99
N ALA A 6 -16.17 13.28 11.01
CA ALA A 6 -16.18 14.74 10.86
C ALA A 6 -14.83 15.30 10.39
N MET A 7 -13.71 14.67 10.78
CA MET A 7 -12.37 15.06 10.37
C MET A 7 -12.06 14.65 8.93
N MET A 8 -12.53 13.49 8.47
CA MET A 8 -12.43 13.08 7.06
C MET A 8 -13.27 13.95 6.12
N LEU A 9 -14.48 14.33 6.52
CA LEU A 9 -15.33 15.25 5.75
C LEU A 9 -14.79 16.67 5.68
N ALA A 10 -14.08 17.14 6.70
CA ALA A 10 -13.46 18.47 6.72
C ALA A 10 -12.24 18.56 5.78
N VAL A 11 -11.49 17.46 5.57
CA VAL A 11 -10.36 17.41 4.63
C VAL A 11 -10.85 17.45 3.17
N LEU A 12 -12.01 16.89 2.87
CA LEU A 12 -12.62 16.95 1.53
C LEU A 12 -13.09 18.35 1.12
N ALA A 13 -13.26 19.26 2.06
CA ALA A 13 -13.71 20.64 1.80
C ALA A 13 -12.55 21.64 1.60
N LEU A 14 -11.30 21.27 1.85
CA LEU A 14 -10.15 22.16 1.73
C LEU A 14 -9.49 22.02 0.35
N GLY A 15 -9.93 22.83 -0.58
CA GLY A 15 -9.05 23.40 -1.60
C GLY A 15 -8.99 22.76 -2.96
N PHE A 16 -10.06 22.79 -3.74
CA PHE A 16 -9.93 22.87 -5.19
C PHE A 16 -9.93 24.35 -5.64
N ALA A 17 -8.86 25.08 -5.37
CA ALA A 17 -8.62 26.35 -6.01
C ALA A 17 -8.05 26.09 -7.42
N PRO A 18 -8.56 26.70 -8.49
CA PRO A 18 -7.98 26.56 -9.81
C PRO A 18 -6.63 27.29 -9.86
N ALA A 19 -5.55 26.53 -10.09
CA ALA A 19 -4.24 27.12 -10.38
C ALA A 19 -4.25 27.79 -11.76
N ALA A 20 -3.57 28.92 -11.86
CA ALA A 20 -3.52 29.76 -13.05
C ALA A 20 -2.79 29.09 -14.24
N ALA A 21 -3.28 29.38 -15.44
CA ALA A 21 -2.97 28.74 -16.72
C ALA A 21 -1.50 28.86 -17.17
N ALA A 22 -0.74 27.77 -17.05
CA ALA A 22 0.27 27.40 -18.04
C ALA A 22 -0.45 26.62 -19.14
N GLN A 23 0.06 26.56 -20.40
CA GLN A 23 -0.55 25.79 -21.49
C GLN A 23 -0.62 24.30 -21.08
N GLU A 24 -1.73 23.95 -20.45
CA GLU A 24 -1.92 22.62 -19.86
C GLU A 24 -2.21 21.63 -20.99
N THR A 25 -1.49 20.52 -20.99
CA THR A 25 -1.92 19.34 -21.76
C THR A 25 -3.36 19.02 -21.37
N PRO A 26 -4.28 18.87 -22.34
CA PRO A 26 -5.69 18.65 -22.04
C PRO A 26 -5.87 17.38 -21.22
N TYR A 27 -6.82 17.40 -20.30
CA TYR A 27 -7.24 16.17 -19.64
C TYR A 27 -8.02 15.30 -20.61
N TRP A 28 -7.81 14.01 -20.47
CA TRP A 28 -8.54 12.97 -21.16
C TRP A 28 -9.54 12.32 -20.19
N GLN A 29 -10.38 11.48 -20.72
CA GLN A 29 -11.12 10.49 -19.96
C GLN A 29 -10.33 9.18 -19.99
N ALA A 30 -10.52 8.34 -18.96
CA ALA A 30 -9.89 7.03 -18.96
C ALA A 30 -10.81 5.97 -18.33
N VAL A 31 -10.67 4.75 -18.82
CA VAL A 31 -11.25 3.56 -18.21
C VAL A 31 -10.13 2.67 -17.69
N GLY A 32 -10.36 2.01 -16.57
CA GLY A 32 -9.38 1.11 -16.00
C GLY A 32 -10.03 -0.18 -15.51
N ALA A 33 -9.20 -1.21 -15.41
CA ALA A 33 -9.51 -2.44 -14.73
C ALA A 33 -8.31 -2.86 -13.89
N ASP A 34 -8.56 -3.42 -12.71
CA ASP A 34 -7.53 -3.93 -11.83
C ASP A 34 -7.94 -5.24 -11.18
N VAL A 35 -6.95 -6.07 -10.89
CA VAL A 35 -7.09 -7.30 -10.13
C VAL A 35 -5.98 -7.36 -9.09
N PHE A 36 -6.36 -7.73 -7.90
CA PHE A 36 -5.47 -8.11 -6.80
C PHE A 36 -5.83 -9.54 -6.38
N ALA A 37 -4.83 -10.37 -6.14
CA ALA A 37 -5.00 -11.69 -5.55
C ALA A 37 -3.90 -11.92 -4.53
N SER A 38 -4.25 -12.50 -3.39
CA SER A 38 -3.29 -12.94 -2.37
C SER A 38 -3.66 -14.26 -1.76
N THR A 39 -2.65 -14.95 -1.23
CA THR A 39 -2.80 -16.15 -0.41
C THR A 39 -1.71 -16.18 0.65
N ASP A 40 -1.98 -16.81 1.78
CA ASP A 40 -1.03 -17.03 2.86
C ASP A 40 -0.79 -18.52 3.12
N ALA A 41 0.05 -18.84 4.11
CA ALA A 41 0.43 -20.22 4.45
C ALA A 41 -0.69 -21.02 5.12
N ASP A 42 -1.76 -20.37 5.55
CA ASP A 42 -2.95 -20.98 6.14
C ASP A 42 -4.05 -21.21 5.08
N ASP A 43 -3.72 -21.05 3.77
CA ASP A 43 -4.62 -21.17 2.63
C ASP A 43 -5.75 -20.11 2.63
N SER A 44 -5.58 -18.99 3.35
CA SER A 44 -6.49 -17.85 3.20
C SER A 44 -6.27 -17.18 1.85
N GLU A 45 -7.34 -16.84 1.16
CA GLU A 45 -7.30 -16.20 -0.16
C GLU A 45 -8.09 -14.89 -0.16
N THR A 46 -7.54 -13.88 -0.80
CA THR A 46 -8.25 -12.63 -1.11
C THR A 46 -8.15 -12.33 -2.59
N VAL A 47 -9.29 -12.07 -3.23
CA VAL A 47 -9.36 -11.60 -4.62
C VAL A 47 -10.19 -10.33 -4.67
N LYS A 48 -9.59 -9.25 -5.21
CA LYS A 48 -10.28 -7.98 -5.46
C LYS A 48 -10.21 -7.68 -6.96
N ALA A 49 -11.35 -7.40 -7.59
CA ALA A 49 -11.44 -7.01 -8.98
C ALA A 49 -12.16 -5.67 -9.08
N GLY A 50 -11.56 -4.71 -9.76
CA GLY A 50 -12.07 -3.36 -9.89
C GLY A 50 -12.22 -2.91 -11.34
N VAL A 51 -13.20 -2.05 -11.57
CA VAL A 51 -13.32 -1.25 -12.80
C VAL A 51 -13.43 0.21 -12.42
N SER A 52 -12.87 1.08 -13.23
CA SER A 52 -12.82 2.51 -12.94
C SER A 52 -13.11 3.35 -14.15
N TYR A 53 -13.67 4.54 -13.91
CA TYR A 53 -13.83 5.59 -14.88
C TYR A 53 -13.30 6.90 -14.31
N ASP A 54 -12.30 7.48 -14.98
CA ASP A 54 -11.75 8.79 -14.66
C ASP A 54 -12.30 9.82 -15.67
N TRP A 55 -13.06 10.78 -15.20
CA TRP A 55 -13.54 11.91 -16.05
C TRP A 55 -12.46 12.97 -16.24
N ARG A 56 -11.39 12.92 -15.41
CA ARG A 56 -10.19 13.72 -15.51
C ARG A 56 -8.99 12.82 -15.37
N TYR A 57 -8.19 12.69 -16.42
CA TYR A 57 -7.02 11.84 -16.44
C TYR A 57 -5.92 12.49 -17.29
N ARG A 58 -4.73 12.58 -16.74
CA ARG A 58 -3.52 12.97 -17.47
C ARG A 58 -2.43 11.91 -17.31
N THR A 59 -2.24 11.48 -16.09
CA THR A 59 -1.36 10.37 -15.70
C THR A 59 -2.00 9.60 -14.53
N PRO A 60 -1.45 8.43 -14.12
CA PRO A 60 -1.88 7.78 -12.88
C PRO A 60 -1.81 8.68 -11.63
N ASP A 61 -0.90 9.67 -11.64
CA ASP A 61 -0.67 10.59 -10.54
C ASP A 61 -1.41 11.94 -10.72
N ASP A 62 -2.22 12.09 -11.78
CA ASP A 62 -3.08 13.26 -12.03
C ASP A 62 -4.40 12.79 -12.64
N ARG A 63 -5.36 12.49 -11.78
CA ARG A 63 -6.66 11.91 -12.15
C ARG A 63 -7.75 12.20 -11.14
N GLN A 64 -9.00 12.10 -11.59
CA GLN A 64 -10.21 12.08 -10.75
C GLN A 64 -11.25 11.15 -11.37
N GLY A 65 -11.85 10.28 -10.57
CA GLY A 65 -12.79 9.31 -11.06
C GLY A 65 -13.48 8.51 -9.97
N VAL A 66 -14.16 7.47 -10.40
CA VAL A 66 -14.81 6.48 -9.54
C VAL A 66 -14.28 5.10 -9.83
N ARG A 67 -14.34 4.21 -8.83
CA ARG A 67 -13.97 2.81 -8.94
C ARG A 67 -15.01 1.96 -8.24
N LEU A 68 -15.48 0.95 -8.94
CA LEU A 68 -16.28 -0.14 -8.40
C LEU A 68 -15.35 -1.34 -8.17
N GLU A 69 -15.47 -1.96 -7.03
CA GLU A 69 -14.69 -3.15 -6.67
C GLU A 69 -15.62 -4.25 -6.17
N ILE A 70 -15.34 -5.48 -6.57
CA ILE A 70 -15.83 -6.69 -5.94
C ILE A 70 -14.65 -7.32 -5.23
N ALA A 71 -14.77 -7.53 -3.92
CA ALA A 71 -13.78 -8.18 -3.08
C ALA A 71 -14.35 -9.50 -2.56
N ARG A 72 -13.58 -10.59 -2.71
CA ARG A 72 -13.88 -11.89 -2.15
C ARG A 72 -12.78 -12.27 -1.18
N PHE A 73 -13.16 -12.57 0.05
CA PHE A 73 -12.30 -13.02 1.13
C PHE A 73 -12.67 -14.46 1.48
N ALA A 74 -11.71 -15.35 1.40
CA ALA A 74 -11.87 -16.77 1.77
C ALA A 74 -10.83 -17.05 2.87
N PRO A 75 -11.19 -16.90 4.16
CA PRO A 75 -10.28 -17.18 5.26
C PRO A 75 -10.01 -18.69 5.37
N ALA A 76 -8.90 -19.09 6.01
CA ALA A 76 -8.56 -20.49 6.28
C ALA A 76 -9.69 -21.30 6.94
N THR A 77 -10.51 -20.62 7.74
CA THR A 77 -11.66 -21.21 8.42
C THR A 77 -12.88 -20.31 8.27
N GLY A 78 -14.06 -20.91 8.14
CA GLY A 78 -15.32 -20.18 7.96
C GLY A 78 -15.72 -20.00 6.51
N PRO A 79 -16.85 -19.33 6.25
CA PRO A 79 -17.36 -19.09 4.90
C PRO A 79 -16.60 -17.96 4.22
N ALA A 80 -16.53 -18.03 2.89
CA ALA A 80 -16.06 -16.88 2.10
C ALA A 80 -17.10 -15.75 2.15
N VAL A 81 -16.59 -14.51 2.21
CA VAL A 81 -17.38 -13.27 2.23
C VAL A 81 -17.13 -12.50 0.94
N GLU A 82 -18.17 -11.99 0.32
CA GLU A 82 -18.10 -11.12 -0.84
C GLU A 82 -18.61 -9.72 -0.51
N GLU A 83 -17.91 -8.70 -0.94
CA GLU A 83 -18.27 -7.30 -0.75
C GLU A 83 -18.25 -6.56 -2.08
N GLN A 84 -19.18 -5.62 -2.24
CA GLN A 84 -19.14 -4.60 -3.30
C GLN A 84 -18.74 -3.28 -2.68
N ARG A 85 -17.80 -2.60 -3.31
CA ARG A 85 -17.24 -1.35 -2.80
C ARG A 85 -17.28 -0.29 -3.88
N LEU A 86 -17.63 0.94 -3.50
CA LEU A 86 -17.60 2.11 -4.38
C LEU A 86 -16.64 3.14 -3.82
N TYR A 87 -15.72 3.61 -4.66
CA TYR A 87 -14.73 4.61 -4.30
C TYR A 87 -14.80 5.83 -5.22
N PHE A 88 -14.65 7.01 -4.65
CA PHE A 88 -14.10 8.16 -5.33
C PHE A 88 -12.57 8.07 -5.27
N ARG A 89 -11.89 8.16 -6.40
CA ARG A 89 -10.44 8.11 -6.47
C ARG A 89 -9.87 9.37 -7.10
N PHE A 90 -8.73 9.80 -6.60
CA PHE A 90 -8.06 11.00 -7.10
C PHE A 90 -6.55 10.89 -6.92
N ALA A 91 -5.83 11.61 -7.76
CA ALA A 91 -4.45 11.96 -7.60
C ALA A 91 -4.27 13.37 -8.17
N ALA A 92 -3.56 14.22 -7.47
CA ALA A 92 -3.36 15.62 -7.84
C ALA A 92 -1.93 16.03 -7.50
N PRO A 93 -1.07 16.29 -8.52
CA PRO A 93 0.21 16.92 -8.29
C PRO A 93 -0.02 18.37 -7.84
N GLY A 94 0.75 18.82 -6.87
CA GLY A 94 0.78 20.20 -6.41
C GLY A 94 2.21 20.72 -6.45
N ASP A 95 2.36 22.04 -6.31
CA ASP A 95 3.68 22.69 -6.36
C ASP A 95 4.56 22.22 -5.19
N ASP A 96 4.01 22.16 -4.00
CA ASP A 96 4.71 21.72 -2.79
C ASP A 96 4.30 20.30 -2.36
N TRP A 97 3.00 19.96 -2.48
CA TRP A 97 2.43 18.71 -1.99
C TRP A 97 1.55 18.04 -3.04
N SER A 98 1.86 16.79 -3.32
CA SER A 98 1.08 15.91 -4.19
C SER A 98 0.16 15.02 -3.35
N TRP A 99 -1.07 14.83 -3.82
CA TRP A 99 -2.11 14.06 -3.15
C TRP A 99 -2.46 12.82 -3.96
N ASN A 100 -2.68 11.71 -3.29
CA ASN A 100 -3.19 10.48 -3.90
C ASN A 100 -4.13 9.79 -2.93
N GLY A 101 -5.25 9.26 -3.43
CA GLY A 101 -6.14 8.51 -2.56
C GLY A 101 -7.38 7.97 -3.25
N GLN A 102 -8.08 7.19 -2.47
CA GLN A 102 -9.45 6.76 -2.73
C GLN A 102 -10.23 6.72 -1.42
N VAL A 103 -11.45 7.20 -1.45
CA VAL A 103 -12.37 7.17 -0.30
C VAL A 103 -13.69 6.61 -0.78
N GLY A 104 -14.23 5.66 -0.07
CA GLY A 104 -15.43 4.94 -0.49
C GLY A 104 -16.12 4.21 0.64
N THR A 105 -16.93 3.25 0.27
CA THR A 105 -17.75 2.47 1.22
C THR A 105 -18.06 1.09 0.63
N ASN A 106 -18.31 0.14 1.50
CA ASN A 106 -18.94 -1.15 1.20
C ASN A 106 -20.44 -1.19 1.56
N GLY A 107 -21.02 -0.03 1.93
CA GLY A 107 -22.40 0.10 2.42
C GLY A 107 -22.48 0.29 3.93
N ASP A 108 -21.55 -0.25 4.70
CA ASP A 108 -21.59 -0.27 6.17
C ASP A 108 -20.66 0.77 6.78
N THR A 109 -19.49 0.99 6.20
CA THR A 109 -18.49 1.91 6.74
C THR A 109 -17.72 2.61 5.64
N VAL A 110 -16.92 3.62 6.05
CA VAL A 110 -15.99 4.31 5.16
C VAL A 110 -14.71 3.49 5.06
N LEU A 111 -14.27 3.24 3.83
CA LEU A 111 -13.03 2.56 3.47
C LEU A 111 -12.16 3.47 2.60
N GLY A 112 -10.89 3.17 2.52
CA GLY A 112 -10.00 3.80 1.56
C GLY A 112 -8.64 4.16 2.10
N SER A 113 -7.91 4.91 1.30
CA SER A 113 -6.56 5.37 1.60
C SER A 113 -6.38 6.80 1.10
N LEU A 114 -5.55 7.54 1.81
CA LEU A 114 -5.15 8.90 1.44
C LEU A 114 -3.67 9.02 1.75
N SER A 115 -2.89 9.55 0.82
CA SER A 115 -1.52 9.97 1.06
C SER A 115 -1.27 11.37 0.52
N VAL A 116 -0.38 12.09 1.18
CA VAL A 116 0.14 13.38 0.74
C VAL A 116 1.66 13.36 0.90
N HIS A 117 2.37 13.77 -0.13
CA HIS A 117 3.83 13.81 -0.09
C HIS A 117 4.38 15.06 -0.78
N ASN A 118 5.57 15.47 -0.39
CA ASN A 118 6.38 16.43 -1.12
C ASN A 118 7.52 15.72 -1.88
N ASP A 119 8.16 16.46 -2.80
CA ASP A 119 9.34 15.99 -3.53
C ASP A 119 10.60 16.78 -3.15
N ASP A 120 10.64 17.31 -1.92
CA ASP A 120 11.80 18.00 -1.37
C ASP A 120 13.00 17.07 -1.21
N ARG A 121 14.18 17.66 -0.95
CA ARG A 121 15.40 16.89 -0.66
C ARG A 121 15.19 15.86 0.45
N VAL A 122 14.47 16.21 1.50
CA VAL A 122 13.92 15.28 2.51
C VAL A 122 12.47 15.07 2.16
N ARG A 123 12.21 14.01 1.37
CA ARG A 123 10.84 13.67 1.00
C ARG A 123 10.06 13.24 2.24
N GLN A 124 8.90 13.81 2.39
CA GLN A 124 7.96 13.50 3.47
C GLN A 124 6.69 12.94 2.86
N GLU A 125 6.13 11.93 3.49
CA GLU A 125 4.84 11.37 3.12
C GLU A 125 4.01 11.11 4.38
N TYR A 126 2.77 11.56 4.39
CA TYR A 126 1.78 11.28 5.43
C TYR A 126 0.67 10.47 4.81
N PHE A 127 0.20 9.46 5.50
CA PHE A 127 -0.84 8.58 4.97
C PHE A 127 -1.80 8.12 6.06
N ILE A 128 -3.01 7.76 5.59
CA ILE A 128 -4.02 7.05 6.37
C ILE A 128 -4.71 6.05 5.45
N GLU A 129 -4.97 4.85 5.97
CA GLU A 129 -5.65 3.76 5.29
C GLU A 129 -6.62 3.09 6.24
N ARG A 130 -7.83 2.77 5.75
CA ARG A 130 -8.81 1.95 6.48
C ARG A 130 -9.32 0.86 5.57
N ASP A 131 -9.18 -0.38 6.01
CA ASP A 131 -9.71 -1.56 5.31
C ASP A 131 -10.17 -2.62 6.32
N ARG A 132 -10.89 -3.61 5.80
CA ARG A 132 -11.39 -4.75 6.55
C ARG A 132 -10.27 -5.68 7.00
N LEU A 133 -10.41 -6.31 8.16
CA LEU A 133 -9.55 -7.41 8.58
C LEU A 133 -9.96 -8.67 7.82
N GLU A 134 -9.04 -9.23 7.03
CA GLU A 134 -9.28 -10.34 6.10
C GLU A 134 -9.19 -11.72 6.80
N THR A 135 -9.31 -11.77 8.14
CA THR A 135 -9.29 -13.00 8.95
C THR A 135 -10.70 -13.52 9.19
N ALA A 136 -10.84 -14.78 9.63
CA ALA A 136 -12.15 -15.40 9.88
C ALA A 136 -12.99 -14.61 10.88
N GLN A 137 -12.41 -14.23 12.02
CA GLN A 137 -13.07 -13.41 13.04
C GLN A 137 -13.31 -11.98 12.55
N GLY A 138 -12.35 -11.41 11.82
CA GLY A 138 -12.48 -10.08 11.21
C GLY A 138 -13.65 -9.99 10.23
N LEU A 139 -13.89 -11.05 9.46
CA LEU A 139 -15.00 -11.14 8.52
C LEU A 139 -16.34 -11.41 9.21
N ASP A 140 -16.37 -12.28 10.23
CA ASP A 140 -17.57 -12.64 10.97
C ASP A 140 -18.11 -11.50 11.84
N GLN A 141 -17.23 -10.71 12.42
CA GLN A 141 -17.57 -9.61 13.33
C GLN A 141 -17.49 -8.21 12.71
N ASP A 142 -17.31 -8.11 11.38
CA ASP A 142 -17.19 -6.84 10.66
C ASP A 142 -16.07 -5.92 11.23
N LEU A 143 -14.90 -6.49 11.52
CA LEU A 143 -13.78 -5.73 12.08
C LEU A 143 -12.95 -5.05 10.98
N TYR A 144 -12.51 -3.84 11.27
CA TYR A 144 -11.68 -3.03 10.40
C TYR A 144 -10.42 -2.56 11.14
N SER A 145 -9.41 -2.14 10.40
CA SER A 145 -8.29 -1.44 10.97
C SER A 145 -8.05 -0.10 10.26
N THR A 146 -7.54 0.87 11.01
CA THR A 146 -7.14 2.18 10.49
C THR A 146 -5.65 2.37 10.77
N PHE A 147 -4.83 2.43 9.72
CA PHE A 147 -3.40 2.66 9.83
C PHE A 147 -3.08 4.07 9.37
N ALA A 148 -2.41 4.85 10.22
CA ALA A 148 -1.93 6.19 9.89
C ALA A 148 -0.45 6.30 10.21
N GLY A 149 0.29 7.08 9.41
CA GLY A 149 1.71 7.23 9.63
C GLY A 149 2.37 8.31 8.80
N ALA A 150 3.68 8.43 9.01
CA ALA A 150 4.55 9.31 8.26
C ALA A 150 5.81 8.56 7.82
N ALA A 151 6.29 8.84 6.61
CA ALA A 151 7.54 8.34 6.08
C ALA A 151 8.44 9.50 5.66
N PHE A 152 9.74 9.31 5.87
CA PHE A 152 10.76 10.31 5.58
C PHE A 152 11.89 9.66 4.79
N ASP A 153 12.22 10.20 3.60
CA ASP A 153 13.42 9.81 2.86
C ASP A 153 14.54 10.81 3.16
N LEU A 154 15.59 10.32 3.80
CA LEU A 154 16.74 11.08 4.26
C LEU A 154 17.94 10.75 3.36
N PRO A 155 18.24 11.52 2.30
CA PRO A 155 19.44 11.32 1.50
C PRO A 155 20.68 11.69 2.33
N LEU A 156 21.50 10.70 2.65
CA LEU A 156 22.74 10.88 3.40
C LEU A 156 23.86 11.38 2.48
N ASP A 157 23.92 10.83 1.28
CA ASP A 157 24.81 11.25 0.18
C ASP A 157 24.24 10.82 -1.18
N GLU A 158 25.02 10.90 -2.27
CA GLU A 158 24.59 10.55 -3.63
C GLU A 158 24.22 9.07 -3.83
N ARG A 159 24.69 8.19 -2.94
CA ARG A 159 24.46 6.73 -3.03
C ARG A 159 23.70 6.15 -1.86
N ASN A 160 23.58 6.90 -0.78
CA ASN A 160 23.03 6.41 0.47
C ASN A 160 21.76 7.18 0.84
N THR A 161 20.67 6.46 1.04
CA THR A 161 19.40 7.01 1.52
C THR A 161 18.91 6.17 2.68
N LEU A 162 18.40 6.82 3.72
CA LEU A 162 17.68 6.19 4.82
C LEU A 162 16.22 6.59 4.74
N THR A 163 15.32 5.63 4.53
CA THR A 163 13.87 5.83 4.68
C THR A 163 13.46 5.38 6.08
N VAL A 164 12.70 6.21 6.79
CA VAL A 164 12.13 5.87 8.10
C VAL A 164 10.63 6.07 8.04
N LEU A 165 9.85 5.12 8.56
CA LEU A 165 8.40 5.21 8.71
C LEU A 165 8.04 4.97 10.18
N VAL A 166 7.19 5.86 10.70
CA VAL A 166 6.52 5.71 11.98
C VAL A 166 5.02 5.73 11.77
N GLY A 167 4.28 4.94 12.54
CA GLY A 167 2.82 4.89 12.37
C GLY A 167 2.13 4.19 13.51
N ALA A 168 0.82 4.31 13.53
CA ALA A 168 -0.08 3.66 14.46
C ALA A 168 -1.23 3.03 13.69
N GLN A 169 -1.60 1.81 14.05
CA GLN A 169 -2.72 1.06 13.51
C GLN A 169 -3.70 0.77 14.63
N ASP A 170 -4.88 1.32 14.51
CA ASP A 170 -6.00 1.11 15.40
C ASP A 170 -6.89 0.01 14.82
N PHE A 171 -7.19 -1.01 15.61
CA PHE A 171 -8.09 -2.08 15.24
C PHE A 171 -9.46 -1.81 15.87
N ASP A 172 -10.54 -2.28 15.21
CA ASP A 172 -11.87 -2.21 15.80
C ASP A 172 -11.93 -3.16 17.02
N GLY A 173 -11.54 -2.67 18.20
CA GLY A 173 -11.30 -3.35 19.45
C GLY A 173 -10.53 -2.44 20.40
N ASP A 174 -9.72 -3.02 21.27
CA ASP A 174 -8.88 -2.29 22.23
C ASP A 174 -7.40 -2.23 21.82
N ASN A 175 -7.01 -2.93 20.74
CA ASN A 175 -5.61 -3.02 20.31
C ASN A 175 -5.17 -1.83 19.47
N LEU A 176 -4.11 -1.17 19.90
CA LEU A 176 -3.35 -0.19 19.14
C LEU A 176 -1.97 -0.75 18.83
N ARG A 177 -1.62 -0.85 17.57
CA ARG A 177 -0.28 -1.27 17.12
C ARG A 177 0.54 -0.08 16.69
N THR A 178 1.71 0.09 17.30
CA THR A 178 2.70 1.10 16.88
C THR A 178 3.73 0.48 15.95
N HIS A 179 4.14 1.20 14.91
CA HIS A 179 5.07 0.73 13.88
C HIS A 179 6.31 1.62 13.79
N LEU A 180 7.45 0.97 13.63
CA LEU A 180 8.69 1.60 13.20
C LEU A 180 9.29 0.74 12.07
N ARG A 181 9.52 1.35 10.90
CA ARG A 181 10.20 0.69 9.78
C ARG A 181 11.37 1.56 9.35
N ALA A 182 12.47 0.94 8.97
CA ALA A 182 13.57 1.64 8.36
C ALA A 182 14.13 0.86 7.17
N ARG A 183 14.62 1.58 6.17
CA ARG A 183 15.26 1.03 4.99
C ARG A 183 16.48 1.86 4.66
N ALA A 184 17.66 1.31 4.93
CA ALA A 184 18.92 1.87 4.45
C ALA A 184 19.20 1.32 3.05
N ILE A 185 19.43 2.22 2.09
CA ILE A 185 19.67 1.91 0.68
C ILE A 185 21.06 2.37 0.32
N HIS A 186 21.86 1.48 -0.30
CA HIS A 186 23.12 1.80 -0.91
C HIS A 186 23.10 1.48 -2.42
N VAL A 187 23.32 2.47 -3.27
CA VAL A 187 23.40 2.29 -4.72
C VAL A 187 24.81 1.78 -5.08
N VAL A 188 24.88 0.48 -5.40
CA VAL A 188 26.15 -0.20 -5.73
C VAL A 188 26.61 0.17 -7.14
N LYS A 189 25.71 0.09 -8.12
CA LYS A 189 26.01 0.33 -9.53
C LYS A 189 24.89 1.09 -10.22
N PRO A 190 24.97 2.42 -10.30
CA PRO A 190 23.92 3.28 -10.86
C PRO A 190 23.51 2.88 -12.29
N ASP A 191 24.50 2.62 -13.16
CA ASP A 191 24.26 2.24 -14.57
C ASP A 191 23.44 0.95 -14.73
N TRP A 192 23.44 0.09 -13.71
CA TRP A 192 22.67 -1.14 -13.67
C TRP A 192 21.39 -1.00 -12.84
N GLY A 193 21.24 0.13 -12.16
CA GLY A 193 20.17 0.32 -11.19
C GLY A 193 20.25 -0.68 -10.03
N LEU A 194 21.46 -1.14 -9.70
CA LEU A 194 21.69 -2.13 -8.66
C LEU A 194 21.90 -1.45 -7.31
N SER A 195 21.13 -1.84 -6.32
CA SER A 195 21.26 -1.41 -4.93
C SER A 195 21.23 -2.59 -3.97
N VAL A 196 21.83 -2.40 -2.81
CA VAL A 196 21.65 -3.25 -1.64
C VAL A 196 20.92 -2.46 -0.59
N GLN A 197 20.07 -3.12 0.17
CA GLN A 197 19.22 -2.51 1.18
C GLN A 197 19.26 -3.31 2.45
N LEU A 198 19.17 -2.64 3.59
CA LEU A 198 18.81 -3.26 4.86
C LEU A 198 17.42 -2.76 5.23
N ARG A 199 16.45 -3.64 5.21
CA ARG A 199 15.07 -3.36 5.63
C ARG A 199 14.87 -3.87 7.05
N THR A 200 14.28 -3.05 7.90
CA THR A 200 13.93 -3.43 9.27
C THR A 200 12.50 -3.04 9.54
N ARG A 201 11.81 -3.87 10.31
CA ARG A 201 10.44 -3.63 10.76
C ARG A 201 10.32 -4.02 12.22
N TYR A 202 9.73 -3.15 13.01
CA TYR A 202 9.33 -3.39 14.38
C TYR A 202 7.89 -2.93 14.58
N PHE A 203 7.12 -3.67 15.36
CA PHE A 203 5.86 -3.20 15.87
C PHE A 203 5.58 -3.76 17.28
N HIS A 204 4.70 -3.07 17.99
CA HIS A 204 4.24 -3.43 19.31
C HIS A 204 2.71 -3.28 19.38
N ASN A 205 2.02 -4.26 19.97
CA ASN A 205 0.58 -4.25 20.19
C ASN A 205 0.28 -3.96 21.66
N SER A 206 -0.70 -3.07 21.91
CA SER A 206 -1.16 -2.74 23.26
C SER A 206 -1.97 -3.90 23.89
N VAL A 207 -2.70 -4.65 23.07
CA VAL A 207 -3.48 -5.82 23.48
C VAL A 207 -3.12 -7.00 22.56
N PRO A 208 -2.13 -7.83 22.95
CA PRO A 208 -1.74 -9.01 22.18
C PRO A 208 -2.85 -10.04 22.11
N ALA A 209 -2.97 -10.72 20.97
CA ALA A 209 -3.93 -11.81 20.71
C ALA A 209 -5.40 -11.44 21.00
N GLU A 210 -5.79 -10.18 20.75
CA GLU A 210 -7.16 -9.72 20.93
C GLU A 210 -8.15 -10.44 20.00
N ALA A 211 -7.73 -10.71 18.78
CA ALA A 211 -8.51 -11.42 17.77
C ALA A 211 -7.60 -12.38 16.98
N ASP A 212 -8.10 -12.95 15.89
CA ASP A 212 -7.38 -13.94 15.07
C ASP A 212 -6.38 -13.33 14.06
N TYR A 213 -6.20 -12.01 14.03
CA TYR A 213 -5.10 -11.40 13.26
C TYR A 213 -3.77 -11.50 14.02
N PHE A 214 -2.66 -11.55 13.28
CA PHE A 214 -1.33 -11.65 13.88
C PHE A 214 -1.03 -10.43 14.77
N SER A 215 -1.06 -10.62 16.11
CA SER A 215 -0.90 -9.56 17.10
C SER A 215 -0.07 -10.00 18.31
N PRO A 216 1.21 -10.42 18.11
CA PRO A 216 2.11 -10.67 19.23
C PRO A 216 2.38 -9.37 19.99
N GLU A 217 2.82 -9.45 21.23
CA GLU A 217 3.20 -8.27 22.02
C GLU A 217 4.17 -7.37 21.25
N TRP A 218 5.19 -7.96 20.63
CA TRP A 218 6.11 -7.28 19.73
C TRP A 218 6.59 -8.21 18.60
N TYR A 219 7.02 -7.60 17.51
CA TYR A 219 7.62 -8.27 16.36
C TYR A 219 8.79 -7.46 15.81
N VAL A 220 9.83 -8.15 15.38
CA VAL A 220 11.00 -7.57 14.71
C VAL A 220 11.41 -8.38 13.49
N GLU A 221 11.77 -7.68 12.42
CA GLU A 221 12.35 -8.27 11.20
C GLU A 221 13.58 -7.48 10.77
N VAL A 222 14.62 -8.18 10.34
CA VAL A 222 15.83 -7.62 9.74
C VAL A 222 16.11 -8.37 8.45
N LEU A 223 16.09 -7.65 7.33
CA LEU A 223 16.09 -8.23 5.99
C LEU A 223 17.08 -7.51 5.06
N PRO A 224 18.28 -8.04 4.84
CA PRO A 224 19.13 -7.67 3.72
C PRO A 224 18.46 -8.01 2.37
N VAL A 225 18.44 -7.04 1.45
CA VAL A 225 17.79 -7.15 0.15
C VAL A 225 18.73 -6.65 -0.94
N VAL A 226 18.76 -7.35 -2.07
CA VAL A 226 19.36 -6.87 -3.32
C VAL A 226 18.24 -6.48 -4.26
N GLN A 227 18.32 -5.29 -4.86
CA GLN A 227 17.35 -4.77 -5.81
C GLN A 227 18.01 -4.34 -7.10
N ILE A 228 17.37 -4.63 -8.21
CA ILE A 228 17.69 -4.10 -9.53
C ILE A 228 16.48 -3.33 -10.08
N GLN A 229 16.72 -2.14 -10.63
CA GLN A 229 15.69 -1.34 -11.31
C GLN A 229 16.22 -0.87 -12.67
N ARG A 230 15.50 -1.18 -13.74
CA ARG A 230 15.88 -0.86 -15.12
C ARG A 230 14.80 -0.07 -15.83
N PHE A 231 15.24 0.87 -16.64
CA PHE A 231 14.37 1.58 -17.57
C PHE A 231 14.75 1.21 -19.01
N ARG A 232 13.75 0.80 -19.81
CA ARG A 232 13.94 0.51 -21.22
C ARG A 232 12.69 0.89 -22.01
N GLY A 233 12.86 1.77 -23.02
CA GLY A 233 11.74 2.25 -23.82
C GLY A 233 10.63 2.93 -22.99
N GLY A 234 11.01 3.62 -21.91
CA GLY A 234 10.07 4.23 -20.96
C GLY A 234 9.43 3.27 -19.95
N TRP A 235 9.57 1.96 -20.14
CA TRP A 235 9.12 0.96 -19.18
C TRP A 235 10.08 0.86 -17.99
N ARG A 236 9.52 0.73 -16.79
CA ARG A 236 10.26 0.46 -15.56
C ARG A 236 10.11 -1.01 -15.19
N TYR A 237 11.21 -1.69 -15.01
CA TYR A 237 11.31 -3.06 -14.51
C TYR A 237 12.05 -3.04 -13.18
N GLN A 238 11.48 -3.69 -12.17
CA GLN A 238 12.10 -3.79 -10.85
C GLN A 238 12.01 -5.23 -10.37
N ALA A 239 13.07 -5.69 -9.73
CA ALA A 239 13.07 -6.95 -8.99
C ALA A 239 13.92 -6.79 -7.74
N ALA A 240 13.48 -7.40 -6.63
CA ALA A 240 14.25 -7.45 -5.40
C ALA A 240 14.08 -8.80 -4.72
N ALA A 241 15.14 -9.25 -4.05
CA ALA A 241 15.13 -10.47 -3.27
C ALA A 241 15.97 -10.31 -2.02
N GLY A 242 15.54 -10.92 -0.91
CA GLY A 242 16.22 -10.84 0.37
C GLY A 242 15.97 -12.06 1.24
N VAL A 243 16.96 -12.33 2.10
CA VAL A 243 16.86 -13.34 3.17
C VAL A 243 17.41 -12.72 4.44
N GLY A 244 16.69 -12.88 5.53
CA GLY A 244 17.06 -12.33 6.83
C GLY A 244 16.47 -13.12 7.98
N ALA A 245 16.15 -12.45 9.06
CA ALA A 245 15.62 -13.07 10.26
C ALA A 245 14.46 -12.25 10.81
N GLN A 246 13.52 -12.95 11.46
CA GLN A 246 12.36 -12.36 12.14
C GLN A 246 12.14 -13.05 13.47
N ARG A 247 11.53 -12.33 14.40
CA ARG A 247 11.19 -12.83 15.73
C ARG A 247 10.00 -12.09 16.30
N GLU A 248 9.19 -12.79 17.07
CA GLU A 248 8.09 -12.25 17.86
C GLU A 248 8.24 -12.60 19.34
N ALA A 249 7.44 -11.96 20.17
CA ALA A 249 7.39 -12.26 21.60
C ALA A 249 7.11 -13.75 21.83
N GLY A 250 7.89 -14.38 22.70
CA GLY A 250 7.71 -15.79 23.05
C GLY A 250 8.24 -16.80 22.04
N SER A 251 8.79 -16.38 20.88
CA SER A 251 9.32 -17.27 19.86
C SER A 251 10.83 -17.16 19.69
N ASP A 252 11.44 -18.14 19.02
CA ASP A 252 12.81 -18.09 18.55
C ASP A 252 12.94 -17.33 17.22
N TRP A 253 14.17 -16.98 16.85
CA TRP A 253 14.47 -16.41 15.55
C TRP A 253 14.15 -17.39 14.43
N ARG A 254 13.45 -16.90 13.39
CA ARG A 254 13.10 -17.64 12.18
C ARG A 254 13.65 -16.94 10.96
N ALA A 255 13.81 -17.69 9.86
CA ALA A 255 14.20 -17.10 8.58
C ALA A 255 13.10 -16.16 8.07
N ALA A 256 13.51 -14.96 7.61
CA ALA A 256 12.69 -14.05 6.83
C ALA A 256 13.11 -14.15 5.36
N ARG A 257 12.14 -14.21 4.45
CA ARG A 257 12.35 -14.26 3.00
C ARG A 257 11.50 -13.20 2.33
N HIS A 258 12.01 -12.67 1.26
CA HIS A 258 11.28 -11.66 0.47
C HIS A 258 11.67 -11.76 -0.98
N PHE A 259 10.68 -11.69 -1.84
CA PHE A 259 10.84 -11.54 -3.27
C PHE A 259 9.77 -10.59 -3.79
N GLU A 260 10.16 -9.65 -4.62
CA GLU A 260 9.23 -8.77 -5.34
C GLU A 260 9.70 -8.55 -6.77
N ALA A 261 8.75 -8.46 -7.71
CA ALA A 261 9.01 -8.03 -9.06
C ALA A 261 7.86 -7.17 -9.57
N SER A 262 8.18 -6.16 -10.37
CA SER A 262 7.16 -5.32 -11.00
C SER A 262 7.58 -4.82 -12.37
N VAL A 263 6.57 -4.53 -13.18
CA VAL A 263 6.70 -3.86 -14.47
C VAL A 263 5.67 -2.74 -14.56
N THR A 264 6.11 -1.58 -15.04
CA THR A 264 5.23 -0.41 -15.22
C THR A 264 5.52 0.23 -16.56
N SER A 265 4.48 0.48 -17.36
CA SER A 265 4.59 1.20 -18.63
C SER A 265 4.86 2.69 -18.43
N PRO A 266 5.21 3.46 -19.50
CA PRO A 266 5.30 4.92 -19.42
C PRO A 266 4.02 5.53 -18.83
N PRO A 267 4.12 6.55 -17.96
CA PRO A 267 2.97 7.17 -17.30
C PRO A 267 2.14 8.06 -18.25
N ILE A 268 2.78 8.65 -19.27
CA ILE A 268 2.13 9.53 -20.23
C ILE A 268 1.90 8.75 -21.51
N SER A 269 0.67 8.27 -21.70
CA SER A 269 0.26 7.59 -22.91
C SER A 269 -1.25 7.75 -23.09
N ARG A 270 -1.67 8.07 -24.33
CA ARG A 270 -3.08 7.96 -24.76
C ARG A 270 -3.52 6.51 -24.95
N ASP A 271 -2.56 5.61 -24.97
CA ASP A 271 -2.82 4.18 -25.13
C ASP A 271 -3.03 3.53 -23.75
N TRP A 272 -2.44 2.37 -23.57
CA TRP A 272 -2.55 1.61 -22.35
C TRP A 272 -1.45 1.99 -21.34
N HIS A 273 -1.87 2.32 -20.12
CA HIS A 273 -0.98 2.26 -18.96
C HIS A 273 -1.15 0.91 -18.26
N VAL A 274 -0.04 0.21 -18.06
CA VAL A 274 0.01 -1.14 -17.48
C VAL A 274 0.92 -1.13 -16.26
N ARG A 275 0.45 -1.69 -15.16
CA ARG A 275 1.28 -2.01 -14.00
C ARG A 275 0.98 -3.42 -13.55
N ALA A 276 2.01 -4.25 -13.46
CA ALA A 276 1.91 -5.59 -12.87
C ALA A 276 2.96 -5.74 -11.78
N ALA A 277 2.62 -6.41 -10.68
CA ALA A 277 3.54 -6.69 -9.59
C ALA A 277 3.21 -8.03 -8.94
N VAL A 278 4.25 -8.69 -8.45
CA VAL A 278 4.16 -9.87 -7.60
C VAL A 278 5.03 -9.67 -6.38
N LEU A 279 4.60 -10.19 -5.24
CA LEU A 279 5.35 -10.19 -4.00
C LEU A 279 5.18 -11.54 -3.31
N HIS A 280 6.27 -12.05 -2.73
CA HIS A 280 6.27 -13.16 -1.79
C HIS A 280 7.07 -12.75 -0.56
N SER A 281 6.55 -13.04 0.62
CA SER A 281 7.18 -12.67 1.89
C SER A 281 6.83 -13.72 2.93
N SER A 282 7.79 -14.07 3.79
CA SER A 282 7.53 -14.88 4.98
C SER A 282 7.09 -14.04 6.18
N ALA A 283 6.51 -12.84 5.94
CA ALA A 283 5.93 -12.03 7.00
C ALA A 283 4.59 -12.63 7.45
N PRO A 284 4.34 -12.76 8.77
CA PRO A 284 3.06 -13.26 9.25
C PRO A 284 1.94 -12.26 8.96
N VAL A 285 0.79 -12.78 8.55
CA VAL A 285 -0.42 -11.99 8.24
C VAL A 285 -1.55 -12.33 9.23
N ALA A 286 -1.69 -13.60 9.60
CA ALA A 286 -2.65 -14.08 10.58
C ALA A 286 -1.96 -14.77 11.77
N SER A 287 -2.72 -15.15 12.79
CA SER A 287 -2.22 -15.81 14.01
C SER A 287 -1.79 -17.28 13.82
N GLY A 288 -1.81 -17.79 12.58
CA GLY A 288 -1.41 -19.16 12.25
C GLY A 288 0.09 -19.44 12.40
N GLN A 289 0.47 -20.72 12.26
CA GLN A 289 1.88 -21.13 12.33
C GLN A 289 2.65 -20.87 11.01
N GLY A 290 1.95 -20.53 9.94
CA GLY A 290 2.51 -20.24 8.63
C GLY A 290 3.02 -18.80 8.54
N TYR A 291 4.17 -18.62 7.85
CA TYR A 291 4.81 -17.32 7.64
C TYR A 291 5.11 -17.10 6.16
N ASP A 292 4.17 -17.47 5.31
CA ASP A 292 4.30 -17.23 3.88
C ASP A 292 3.08 -16.45 3.38
N TYR A 293 3.34 -15.39 2.66
CA TYR A 293 2.32 -14.54 2.03
C TYR A 293 2.73 -14.26 0.60
N SER A 294 1.83 -14.46 -0.33
CA SER A 294 2.04 -14.18 -1.74
C SER A 294 0.93 -13.28 -2.27
N GLN A 295 1.27 -12.30 -3.09
CA GLN A 295 0.29 -11.46 -3.77
C GLN A 295 0.69 -11.17 -5.21
N ALA A 296 -0.33 -10.92 -6.04
CA ALA A 296 -0.18 -10.42 -7.40
C ALA A 296 -1.16 -9.28 -7.66
N THR A 297 -0.72 -8.28 -8.40
CA THR A 297 -1.56 -7.15 -8.84
C THR A 297 -1.39 -6.92 -10.31
N LEU A 298 -2.49 -6.57 -11.00
CA LEU A 298 -2.49 -6.10 -12.38
C LEU A 298 -3.42 -4.91 -12.48
N THR A 299 -2.93 -3.82 -13.04
CA THR A 299 -3.74 -2.62 -13.33
C THR A 299 -3.57 -2.27 -14.79
N LEU A 300 -4.68 -2.05 -15.49
CA LEU A 300 -4.76 -1.60 -16.86
C LEU A 300 -5.57 -0.31 -16.89
N THR A 301 -5.06 0.72 -17.56
CA THR A 301 -5.81 1.98 -17.76
C THR A 301 -5.65 2.40 -19.21
N ARG A 302 -6.72 2.84 -19.84
CA ARG A 302 -6.72 3.40 -21.20
C ARG A 302 -7.35 4.78 -21.19
N ALA A 303 -6.61 5.75 -21.66
CA ALA A 303 -7.08 7.12 -21.88
C ALA A 303 -7.61 7.31 -23.31
N PHE A 304 -8.57 8.20 -23.51
CA PHE A 304 -9.20 8.50 -24.81
C PHE A 304 -9.77 9.92 -24.86
#